data_ca17184498f5771587ae6c733f3ca2af
#
_entry.id   ca17184498f5771587ae6c733f3ca2af
#
_cell.length_a   1.000
_cell.length_b   1.000
_cell.length_c   1.000
_cell.angle_alpha   90.00
_cell.angle_beta   90.00
_cell.angle_gamma   90.00
#
_symmetry.space_group_name_H-M   'P 1'
#
loop_
_entity.id
_entity.type
_entity.pdbx_description
1 polymer ?
#
loop_
_entity_poly.entity_id
_entity_poly.type
_entity_poly.pdbx_seq_one_letter_code
_entity_poly.pdbx_strand_id
1 'polypeptide(L)'
;MTTILVTGASTGLGLATAEALAAAGHRVVLHARRPDRIADPGLRERMHGLVFGDLSDEEETRDVARQAEGFGRLDAVIHNAGVISGPVTAVNVVAPYILLALLTPPDRSIVLSSGMHRSGSTDLDRAFRGPGDYSTSKLLVTALALRVARRSSILSHAVDPGWVPTRMGGRGAPDDLEEGHRTQEWLATADPADIDPVTGGYWYHRQARAPHPAAQDPAFQDAVVARLAQRTGLDLPE
;
A
#
# COMPACT_ATOMS: atom_id res chain seq x y z
N MET A 1 -18.15 2.92 -10.76
CA MET A 1 -18.01 3.46 -9.38
C MET A 1 -17.45 2.36 -8.52
N THR A 2 -16.28 2.54 -7.92
CA THR A 2 -15.50 1.55 -7.15
C THR A 2 -15.41 1.98 -5.69
N THR A 3 -15.36 1.02 -4.74
CA THR A 3 -15.11 1.25 -3.33
C THR A 3 -13.65 0.98 -3.02
N ILE A 4 -12.91 1.99 -2.55
CA ILE A 4 -11.45 1.96 -2.46
C ILE A 4 -11.00 2.33 -1.05
N LEU A 5 -10.24 1.45 -0.40
CA LEU A 5 -9.54 1.78 0.84
C LEU A 5 -8.19 2.44 0.51
N VAL A 6 -7.92 3.60 1.10
CA VAL A 6 -6.59 4.25 1.01
C VAL A 6 -5.99 4.37 2.41
N THR A 7 -4.89 3.66 2.67
CA THR A 7 -4.24 3.70 3.99
C THR A 7 -3.31 4.90 4.14
N GLY A 8 -3.23 5.46 5.36
CA GLY A 8 -2.37 6.61 5.64
C GLY A 8 -2.76 7.88 4.89
N ALA A 9 -4.05 8.09 4.66
CA ALA A 9 -4.58 9.11 3.76
C ALA A 9 -4.98 10.42 4.45
N SER A 10 -4.51 10.68 5.67
CA SER A 10 -4.81 11.95 6.37
C SER A 10 -3.96 13.13 5.92
N THR A 11 -2.87 12.91 5.19
CA THR A 11 -1.94 13.96 4.70
C THR A 11 -1.15 13.49 3.48
N GLY A 12 -0.54 14.45 2.77
CA GLY A 12 0.43 14.17 1.70
C GLY A 12 -0.13 13.33 0.56
N LEU A 13 0.67 12.38 0.07
CA LEU A 13 0.34 11.59 -1.11
C LEU A 13 -0.98 10.81 -0.96
N GLY A 14 -1.20 10.17 0.19
CA GLY A 14 -2.43 9.42 0.43
C GLY A 14 -3.68 10.29 0.46
N LEU A 15 -3.58 11.51 1.01
CA LEU A 15 -4.69 12.48 0.99
C LEU A 15 -4.98 12.91 -0.45
N ALA A 16 -3.95 13.28 -1.21
CA ALA A 16 -4.11 13.67 -2.62
C ALA A 16 -4.77 12.54 -3.45
N THR A 17 -4.30 11.29 -3.28
CA THR A 17 -4.93 10.10 -3.88
C THR A 17 -6.41 9.97 -3.49
N ALA A 18 -6.73 10.09 -2.19
CA ALA A 18 -8.10 9.93 -1.70
C ALA A 18 -9.04 11.02 -2.22
N GLU A 19 -8.59 12.28 -2.25
CA GLU A 19 -9.36 13.41 -2.76
C GLU A 19 -9.58 13.31 -4.27
N ALA A 20 -8.57 12.93 -5.05
CA ALA A 20 -8.69 12.75 -6.49
C ALA A 20 -9.68 11.61 -6.84
N LEU A 21 -9.61 10.48 -6.15
CA LEU A 21 -10.55 9.37 -6.33
C LEU A 21 -11.99 9.76 -5.96
N ALA A 22 -12.18 10.49 -4.85
CA ALA A 22 -13.49 10.98 -4.44
C ALA A 22 -14.05 11.99 -5.43
N ALA A 23 -13.22 12.92 -5.93
CA ALA A 23 -13.61 13.89 -6.97
C ALA A 23 -13.98 13.22 -8.30
N ALA A 24 -13.38 12.07 -8.62
CA ALA A 24 -13.72 11.24 -9.77
C ALA A 24 -15.01 10.39 -9.56
N GLY A 25 -15.68 10.52 -8.41
CA GLY A 25 -16.96 9.86 -8.12
C GLY A 25 -16.81 8.42 -7.56
N HIS A 26 -15.64 8.03 -7.07
CA HIS A 26 -15.44 6.75 -6.38
C HIS A 26 -15.80 6.86 -4.90
N ARG A 27 -16.15 5.74 -4.28
CA ARG A 27 -16.39 5.62 -2.85
C ARG A 27 -15.09 5.36 -2.12
N VAL A 28 -14.53 6.37 -1.45
CA VAL A 28 -13.25 6.27 -0.77
C VAL A 28 -13.45 6.03 0.73
N VAL A 29 -12.92 4.91 1.23
CA VAL A 29 -12.73 4.64 2.65
C VAL A 29 -11.33 5.11 3.03
N LEU A 30 -11.25 6.19 3.79
CA LEU A 30 -9.99 6.83 4.17
C LEU A 30 -9.53 6.30 5.52
N HIS A 31 -8.31 5.75 5.56
CA HIS A 31 -7.68 5.37 6.83
C HIS A 31 -6.75 6.47 7.34
N ALA A 32 -6.87 6.76 8.64
CA ALA A 32 -5.96 7.60 9.41
C ALA A 32 -5.61 6.94 10.74
N ARG A 33 -4.43 7.26 11.30
CA ARG A 33 -3.98 6.71 12.58
C ARG A 33 -4.97 6.97 13.72
N ARG A 34 -5.58 8.16 13.77
CA ARG A 34 -6.53 8.60 14.82
C ARG A 34 -7.49 9.65 14.24
N PRO A 35 -8.67 9.83 14.84
CA PRO A 35 -9.68 10.80 14.39
C PRO A 35 -9.20 12.26 14.35
N ASP A 36 -8.32 12.66 15.27
CA ASP A 36 -7.74 14.01 15.35
C ASP A 36 -6.82 14.35 14.16
N ARG A 37 -6.40 13.34 13.38
CA ARG A 37 -5.63 13.55 12.15
C ARG A 37 -6.46 14.08 10.99
N ILE A 38 -7.79 14.03 11.10
CA ILE A 38 -8.74 14.53 10.11
C ILE A 38 -9.45 15.73 10.73
N ALA A 39 -8.79 16.89 10.68
CA ALA A 39 -9.32 18.12 11.25
C ALA A 39 -10.33 18.84 10.32
N ASP A 40 -10.26 18.59 9.00
CA ASP A 40 -11.16 19.22 8.03
C ASP A 40 -12.53 18.50 7.98
N PRO A 41 -13.62 19.15 8.43
CA PRO A 41 -14.97 18.59 8.32
C PRO A 41 -15.36 18.30 6.86
N GLY A 42 -14.98 19.16 5.93
CA GLY A 42 -15.28 18.97 4.51
C GLY A 42 -14.62 17.71 3.92
N LEU A 43 -13.44 17.32 4.42
CA LEU A 43 -12.81 16.05 4.03
C LEU A 43 -13.67 14.86 4.51
N ARG A 44 -14.19 14.92 5.74
CA ARG A 44 -15.06 13.86 6.28
C ARG A 44 -16.31 13.67 5.44
N GLU A 45 -16.91 14.78 4.98
CA GLU A 45 -18.14 14.76 4.17
C GLU A 45 -17.91 14.23 2.74
N ARG A 46 -16.69 14.44 2.19
CA ARG A 46 -16.32 13.95 0.85
C ARG A 46 -15.96 12.47 0.81
N MET A 47 -15.61 11.87 1.93
CA MET A 47 -15.23 10.45 2.00
C MET A 47 -16.47 9.56 2.24
N HIS A 48 -16.49 8.39 1.61
CA HIS A 48 -17.52 7.39 1.84
C HIS A 48 -17.47 6.84 3.26
N GLY A 49 -16.28 6.71 3.83
CA GLY A 49 -16.06 6.23 5.17
C GLY A 49 -14.69 6.59 5.73
N LEU A 50 -14.58 6.48 7.05
CA LEU A 50 -13.33 6.71 7.79
C LEU A 50 -13.07 5.51 8.68
N VAL A 51 -11.82 5.03 8.68
CA VAL A 51 -11.33 3.97 9.57
C VAL A 51 -10.08 4.43 10.29
N PHE A 52 -9.89 3.99 11.52
CA PHE A 52 -8.84 4.49 12.41
C PHE A 52 -8.09 3.35 13.08
N GLY A 53 -6.75 3.49 13.18
CA GLY A 53 -5.86 2.59 13.91
C GLY A 53 -4.41 2.90 13.60
N ASP A 54 -3.50 2.59 14.53
CA ASP A 54 -2.07 2.71 14.30
C ASP A 54 -1.55 1.46 13.61
N LEU A 55 -1.17 1.56 12.35
CA LEU A 55 -0.63 0.43 11.56
C LEU A 55 0.76 -0.06 12.05
N SER A 56 1.33 0.56 13.07
CA SER A 56 2.50 0.01 13.76
C SER A 56 2.15 -1.05 14.81
N ASP A 57 0.88 -1.12 15.19
CA ASP A 57 0.31 -2.11 16.08
C ASP A 57 -0.50 -3.15 15.27
N GLU A 58 -0.22 -4.43 15.49
CA GLU A 58 -0.86 -5.52 14.72
C GLU A 58 -2.34 -5.68 15.08
N GLU A 59 -2.73 -5.47 16.35
CA GLU A 59 -4.13 -5.56 16.76
C GLU A 59 -4.95 -4.38 16.23
N GLU A 60 -4.41 -3.15 16.31
CA GLU A 60 -5.07 -2.00 15.68
C GLU A 60 -5.17 -2.14 14.16
N THR A 61 -4.17 -2.77 13.51
CA THR A 61 -4.25 -3.10 12.08
C THR A 61 -5.38 -4.09 11.76
N ARG A 62 -5.58 -5.10 12.62
CA ARG A 62 -6.73 -6.03 12.52
C ARG A 62 -8.04 -5.29 12.71
N ASP A 63 -8.08 -4.31 13.63
CA ASP A 63 -9.24 -3.46 13.84
C ASP A 63 -9.57 -2.60 12.62
N VAL A 64 -8.53 -2.05 11.96
CA VAL A 64 -8.71 -1.33 10.69
C VAL A 64 -9.34 -2.22 9.62
N ALA A 65 -8.90 -3.48 9.50
CA ALA A 65 -9.52 -4.42 8.56
C ALA A 65 -11.02 -4.64 8.89
N ARG A 66 -11.36 -4.88 10.18
CA ARG A 66 -12.75 -5.05 10.61
C ARG A 66 -13.62 -3.82 10.37
N GLN A 67 -13.08 -2.61 10.60
CA GLN A 67 -13.79 -1.36 10.32
C GLN A 67 -14.03 -1.20 8.81
N ALA A 68 -13.03 -1.53 7.97
CA ALA A 68 -13.12 -1.41 6.52
C ALA A 68 -14.16 -2.38 5.93
N GLU A 69 -14.23 -3.61 6.43
CA GLU A 69 -15.28 -4.60 6.06
C GLU A 69 -16.70 -4.09 6.35
N GLY A 70 -16.87 -3.21 7.34
CA GLY A 70 -18.15 -2.57 7.65
C GLY A 70 -18.72 -1.69 6.53
N PHE A 71 -17.89 -1.29 5.56
CA PHE A 71 -18.31 -0.55 4.35
C PHE A 71 -18.65 -1.46 3.16
N GLY A 72 -18.68 -2.77 3.38
CA GLY A 72 -18.90 -3.78 2.35
C GLY A 72 -17.63 -4.16 1.61
N ARG A 73 -17.77 -4.97 0.55
CA ARG A 73 -16.64 -5.43 -0.25
C ARG A 73 -15.88 -4.24 -0.86
N LEU A 74 -14.58 -4.23 -0.68
CA LEU A 74 -13.69 -3.27 -1.30
C LEU A 74 -13.31 -3.77 -2.70
N ASP A 75 -13.42 -2.91 -3.72
CA ASP A 75 -12.97 -3.24 -5.07
C ASP A 75 -11.44 -3.07 -5.20
N ALA A 76 -10.87 -2.11 -4.46
CA ALA A 76 -9.43 -1.89 -4.46
C ALA A 76 -8.91 -1.48 -3.07
N VAL A 77 -7.66 -1.84 -2.79
CA VAL A 77 -6.92 -1.37 -1.61
C VAL A 77 -5.61 -0.73 -2.06
N ILE A 78 -5.41 0.53 -1.68
CA ILE A 78 -4.15 1.27 -1.87
C ILE A 78 -3.41 1.31 -0.53
N HIS A 79 -2.39 0.47 -0.40
CA HIS A 79 -1.50 0.42 0.76
C HIS A 79 -0.49 1.57 0.67
N ASN A 80 -0.98 2.79 0.94
CA ASN A 80 -0.18 4.02 0.85
C ASN A 80 0.57 4.33 2.15
N ALA A 81 0.08 3.89 3.30
CA ALA A 81 0.73 4.14 4.58
C ALA A 81 2.19 3.70 4.56
N GLY A 82 3.08 4.56 5.06
CA GLY A 82 4.49 4.24 5.15
C GLY A 82 5.25 5.23 6.03
N VAL A 83 6.38 4.78 6.57
CA VAL A 83 7.30 5.58 7.40
C VAL A 83 8.75 5.30 6.99
N ILE A 84 9.64 6.30 7.16
CA ILE A 84 11.08 6.16 6.85
C ILE A 84 11.92 5.86 8.10
N SER A 85 11.33 6.01 9.28
CA SER A 85 11.96 5.77 10.57
C SER A 85 10.96 5.27 11.60
N GLY A 86 11.43 4.77 12.73
CA GLY A 86 10.59 4.14 13.74
C GLY A 86 10.16 2.73 13.32
N PRO A 87 8.90 2.32 13.48
CA PRO A 87 8.44 0.95 13.25
C PRO A 87 8.26 0.62 11.74
N VAL A 88 9.37 0.75 10.98
CA VAL A 88 9.35 0.68 9.50
C VAL A 88 8.81 -0.64 8.98
N THR A 89 9.30 -1.77 9.50
CA THR A 89 8.83 -3.10 9.07
C THR A 89 7.35 -3.30 9.41
N ALA A 90 6.91 -2.87 10.59
CA ALA A 90 5.51 -3.01 11.01
C ALA A 90 4.57 -2.26 10.06
N VAL A 91 4.82 -0.97 9.82
CA VAL A 91 3.93 -0.14 9.01
C VAL A 91 4.02 -0.46 7.52
N ASN A 92 5.27 -0.62 7.00
CA ASN A 92 5.46 -0.71 5.54
C ASN A 92 5.25 -2.11 4.97
N VAL A 93 5.33 -3.16 5.82
CA VAL A 93 5.29 -4.56 5.35
C VAL A 93 4.23 -5.38 6.06
N VAL A 94 4.26 -5.39 7.41
CA VAL A 94 3.35 -6.25 8.21
C VAL A 94 1.91 -5.78 8.09
N ALA A 95 1.65 -4.47 8.19
CA ALA A 95 0.30 -3.93 8.07
C ALA A 95 -0.35 -4.21 6.70
N PRO A 96 0.30 -3.96 5.54
CA PRO A 96 -0.22 -4.39 4.24
C PRO A 96 -0.54 -5.90 4.19
N TYR A 97 0.32 -6.75 4.77
CA TYR A 97 0.10 -8.18 4.82
C TYR A 97 -1.16 -8.55 5.64
N ILE A 98 -1.30 -7.98 6.85
CA ILE A 98 -2.47 -8.23 7.71
C ILE A 98 -3.76 -7.80 7.01
N LEU A 99 -3.76 -6.63 6.37
CA LEU A 99 -4.92 -6.13 5.62
C LEU A 99 -5.27 -7.07 4.46
N LEU A 100 -4.27 -7.52 3.68
CA LEU A 100 -4.49 -8.48 2.59
C LEU A 100 -5.02 -9.83 3.08
N ALA A 101 -4.60 -10.27 4.26
CA ALA A 101 -5.01 -11.55 4.83
C ALA A 101 -6.43 -11.53 5.44
N LEU A 102 -6.88 -10.37 5.92
CA LEU A 102 -8.14 -10.25 6.68
C LEU A 102 -9.30 -9.63 5.91
N LEU A 103 -9.00 -8.79 4.92
CA LEU A 103 -10.05 -8.22 4.07
C LEU A 103 -10.61 -9.30 3.13
N THR A 104 -11.92 -9.23 2.88
CA THR A 104 -12.50 -9.96 1.74
C THR A 104 -11.69 -9.61 0.49
N PRO A 105 -11.17 -10.60 -0.26
CA PRO A 105 -10.24 -10.33 -1.33
C PRO A 105 -10.74 -9.25 -2.29
N PRO A 106 -10.04 -8.12 -2.41
CA PRO A 106 -10.38 -7.07 -3.36
C PRO A 106 -10.04 -7.51 -4.78
N ASP A 107 -10.60 -6.85 -5.79
CA ASP A 107 -10.17 -7.10 -7.18
C ASP A 107 -8.74 -6.60 -7.40
N ARG A 108 -8.32 -5.56 -6.66
CA ARG A 108 -7.03 -4.88 -6.86
C ARG A 108 -6.32 -4.56 -5.57
N SER A 109 -5.00 -4.74 -5.56
CA SER A 109 -4.11 -4.34 -4.46
C SER A 109 -2.94 -3.52 -5.00
N ILE A 110 -2.79 -2.30 -4.54
CA ILE A 110 -1.72 -1.40 -4.96
C ILE A 110 -0.86 -1.06 -3.74
N VAL A 111 0.42 -1.43 -3.75
CA VAL A 111 1.34 -1.08 -2.67
C VAL A 111 2.24 0.07 -3.08
N LEU A 112 2.43 1.05 -2.19
CA LEU A 112 3.40 2.12 -2.40
C LEU A 112 4.80 1.62 -2.05
N SER A 113 5.60 1.41 -3.09
CA SER A 113 7.03 1.10 -3.02
C SER A 113 7.87 2.39 -3.01
N SER A 114 9.07 2.34 -3.56
CA SER A 114 10.01 3.46 -3.76
C SER A 114 11.16 2.99 -4.64
N GLY A 115 11.81 3.88 -5.38
CA GLY A 115 13.07 3.61 -6.06
C GLY A 115 14.17 3.08 -5.13
N MET A 116 14.08 3.41 -3.83
CA MET A 116 15.02 2.94 -2.81
C MET A 116 14.94 1.42 -2.54
N HIS A 117 13.88 0.72 -2.96
CA HIS A 117 13.80 -0.75 -2.85
C HIS A 117 15.00 -1.45 -3.52
N ARG A 118 15.64 -0.80 -4.51
CA ARG A 118 16.80 -1.35 -5.24
C ARG A 118 18.04 -1.54 -4.38
N SER A 119 18.14 -0.84 -3.25
CA SER A 119 19.21 -0.97 -2.26
C SER A 119 18.78 -1.77 -1.01
N GLY A 120 17.61 -2.39 -1.04
CA GLY A 120 17.10 -3.21 0.04
C GLY A 120 17.90 -4.51 0.23
N SER A 121 17.98 -4.98 1.47
CA SER A 121 18.63 -6.25 1.81
C SER A 121 17.68 -7.42 1.63
N THR A 122 18.21 -8.54 1.15
CA THR A 122 17.49 -9.84 1.07
C THR A 122 17.62 -10.69 2.34
N ASP A 123 18.36 -10.22 3.35
CA ASP A 123 18.48 -10.89 4.64
C ASP A 123 17.19 -10.72 5.46
N LEU A 124 16.29 -11.71 5.37
CA LEU A 124 15.00 -11.69 6.05
C LEU A 124 15.14 -11.74 7.57
N ASP A 125 16.15 -12.44 8.09
CA ASP A 125 16.38 -12.50 9.53
C ASP A 125 16.72 -11.15 10.11
N ARG A 126 17.52 -10.37 9.40
CA ARG A 126 17.84 -9.00 9.77
C ARG A 126 16.65 -8.08 9.59
N ALA A 127 15.90 -8.22 8.50
CA ALA A 127 14.77 -7.35 8.15
C ALA A 127 13.65 -7.38 9.20
N PHE A 128 13.43 -8.54 9.84
CA PHE A 128 12.39 -8.71 10.86
C PHE A 128 12.89 -8.61 12.30
N ARG A 129 14.18 -8.29 12.52
CA ARG A 129 14.73 -7.95 13.83
C ARG A 129 14.69 -6.45 14.05
N GLY A 130 13.91 -5.98 15.03
CA GLY A 130 13.80 -4.57 15.37
C GLY A 130 12.92 -3.76 14.41
N PRO A 131 13.16 -2.44 14.32
CA PRO A 131 12.28 -1.52 13.58
C PRO A 131 12.36 -1.67 12.06
N GLY A 132 13.43 -2.25 11.52
CA GLY A 132 13.70 -2.35 10.10
C GLY A 132 14.30 -1.09 9.47
N ASP A 133 14.72 -1.21 8.21
CA ASP A 133 15.14 -0.06 7.40
C ASP A 133 14.21 0.15 6.20
N TYR A 134 14.18 1.39 5.71
CA TYR A 134 13.23 1.82 4.68
C TYR A 134 13.42 1.07 3.36
N SER A 135 14.65 0.99 2.86
CA SER A 135 14.97 0.36 1.56
C SER A 135 14.58 -1.11 1.56
N THR A 136 14.94 -1.84 2.63
CA THR A 136 14.56 -3.25 2.80
C THR A 136 13.04 -3.40 2.91
N SER A 137 12.36 -2.53 3.66
CA SER A 137 10.89 -2.58 3.76
C SER A 137 10.21 -2.41 2.40
N LYS A 138 10.75 -1.53 1.54
CA LYS A 138 10.22 -1.31 0.20
C LYS A 138 10.53 -2.47 -0.75
N LEU A 139 11.66 -3.16 -0.59
CA LEU A 139 11.94 -4.41 -1.30
C LEU A 139 10.94 -5.50 -0.88
N LEU A 140 10.72 -5.68 0.42
CA LEU A 140 9.82 -6.71 0.94
C LEU A 140 8.37 -6.49 0.51
N VAL A 141 7.86 -5.25 0.58
CA VAL A 141 6.47 -4.97 0.17
C VAL A 141 6.30 -5.07 -1.35
N THR A 142 7.35 -4.77 -2.13
CA THR A 142 7.35 -5.04 -3.58
C THR A 142 7.28 -6.54 -3.85
N ALA A 143 8.10 -7.36 -3.17
CA ALA A 143 8.05 -8.81 -3.29
C ALA A 143 6.69 -9.39 -2.87
N LEU A 144 6.08 -8.85 -1.81
CA LEU A 144 4.72 -9.21 -1.38
C LEU A 144 3.68 -8.95 -2.48
N ALA A 145 3.70 -7.75 -3.09
CA ALA A 145 2.79 -7.42 -4.18
C ALA A 145 2.91 -8.38 -5.37
N LEU A 146 4.15 -8.68 -5.78
CA LEU A 146 4.42 -9.61 -6.89
C LEU A 146 4.04 -11.06 -6.54
N ARG A 147 4.17 -11.45 -5.25
CA ARG A 147 3.69 -12.74 -4.76
C ARG A 147 2.16 -12.86 -4.82
N VAL A 148 1.45 -11.81 -4.39
CA VAL A 148 -0.02 -11.75 -4.49
C VAL A 148 -0.45 -11.86 -5.95
N ALA A 149 0.16 -11.09 -6.85
CA ALA A 149 -0.10 -11.15 -8.30
C ALA A 149 0.10 -12.56 -8.89
N ARG A 150 1.08 -13.31 -8.39
CA ARG A 150 1.43 -14.64 -8.91
C ARG A 150 0.53 -15.76 -8.39
N ARG A 151 -0.06 -15.60 -7.20
CA ARG A 151 -0.69 -16.70 -6.47
C ARG A 151 -2.15 -16.46 -6.08
N SER A 152 -2.73 -15.34 -6.48
CA SER A 152 -4.14 -15.06 -6.23
C SER A 152 -4.81 -14.47 -7.47
N SER A 153 -6.11 -14.31 -7.41
CA SER A 153 -6.89 -13.62 -8.45
C SER A 153 -6.82 -12.09 -8.33
N ILE A 154 -6.16 -11.55 -7.31
CA ILE A 154 -6.04 -10.11 -7.07
C ILE A 154 -5.07 -9.50 -8.08
N LEU A 155 -5.51 -8.48 -8.82
CA LEU A 155 -4.61 -7.67 -9.66
C LEU A 155 -3.73 -6.82 -8.75
N SER A 156 -2.49 -7.25 -8.53
CA SER A 156 -1.59 -6.65 -7.56
C SER A 156 -0.39 -5.97 -8.21
N HIS A 157 -0.09 -4.74 -7.77
CA HIS A 157 0.97 -3.92 -8.33
C HIS A 157 1.76 -3.19 -7.24
N ALA A 158 3.02 -2.88 -7.52
CA ALA A 158 3.85 -1.99 -6.71
C ALA A 158 4.08 -0.67 -7.46
N VAL A 159 4.00 0.45 -6.74
CA VAL A 159 4.15 1.80 -7.31
C VAL A 159 5.28 2.55 -6.62
N ASP A 160 6.19 3.08 -7.40
CA ASP A 160 7.12 4.12 -6.99
C ASP A 160 6.49 5.48 -7.31
N PRO A 161 6.09 6.25 -6.31
CA PRO A 161 5.45 7.55 -6.53
C PRO A 161 6.45 8.67 -6.91
N GLY A 162 7.75 8.36 -6.93
CA GLY A 162 8.80 9.37 -7.02
C GLY A 162 9.15 9.99 -5.65
N TRP A 163 10.02 10.99 -5.69
CA TRP A 163 10.39 11.77 -4.50
C TRP A 163 9.57 13.07 -4.48
N VAL A 164 8.39 12.99 -3.87
CA VAL A 164 7.37 14.06 -3.88
C VAL A 164 7.41 14.93 -2.62
N PRO A 165 7.01 16.23 -2.70
CA PRO A 165 7.07 17.20 -1.60
C PRO A 165 5.98 16.96 -0.55
N THR A 166 6.14 15.91 0.23
CA THR A 166 5.31 15.54 1.38
C THR A 166 6.09 15.77 2.68
N ARG A 167 5.45 15.51 3.84
CA ARG A 167 6.18 15.52 5.12
C ARG A 167 7.36 14.55 5.11
N MET A 168 7.23 13.41 4.44
CA MET A 168 8.28 12.39 4.32
C MET A 168 9.37 12.82 3.34
N GLY A 169 9.00 13.34 2.17
CA GLY A 169 9.96 13.74 1.13
C GLY A 169 10.65 15.07 1.39
N GLY A 170 10.06 15.92 2.23
CA GLY A 170 10.59 17.26 2.51
C GLY A 170 10.28 18.28 1.40
N ARG A 171 10.54 19.57 1.69
CA ARG A 171 10.24 20.69 0.76
C ARG A 171 11.12 20.71 -0.49
N GLY A 172 12.27 20.04 -0.46
CA GLY A 172 13.22 19.99 -1.57
C GLY A 172 13.02 18.82 -2.52
N ALA A 173 11.94 18.05 -2.35
CA ALA A 173 11.63 16.93 -3.24
C ALA A 173 11.34 17.46 -4.67
N PRO A 174 11.99 16.88 -5.70
CA PRO A 174 11.95 17.42 -7.06
C PRO A 174 10.73 17.01 -7.86
N ASP A 175 10.04 15.92 -7.47
CA ASP A 175 8.96 15.36 -8.27
C ASP A 175 7.63 16.04 -7.95
N ASP A 176 6.76 16.11 -8.95
CA ASP A 176 5.44 16.69 -8.82
C ASP A 176 4.51 15.78 -7.98
N LEU A 177 3.80 16.37 -7.01
CA LEU A 177 2.88 15.62 -6.16
C LEU A 177 1.69 15.04 -6.94
N GLU A 178 1.20 15.76 -7.95
CA GLU A 178 0.10 15.32 -8.80
C GLU A 178 0.51 14.10 -9.62
N GLU A 179 1.68 14.11 -10.26
CA GLU A 179 2.21 12.93 -10.94
C GLU A 179 2.45 11.76 -9.96
N GLY A 180 2.86 12.08 -8.72
CA GLY A 180 3.13 11.08 -7.70
C GLY A 180 1.92 10.24 -7.29
N HIS A 181 0.70 10.79 -7.37
CA HIS A 181 -0.51 10.04 -6.99
C HIS A 181 -1.30 9.45 -8.18
N ARG A 182 -1.07 9.88 -9.41
CA ARG A 182 -1.83 9.43 -10.59
C ARG A 182 -1.70 7.94 -10.90
N THR A 183 -0.55 7.33 -10.62
CA THR A 183 -0.31 5.92 -10.97
C THR A 183 -1.18 4.98 -10.14
N GLN A 184 -1.25 5.17 -8.83
CA GLN A 184 -2.07 4.32 -7.97
C GLN A 184 -3.56 4.52 -8.20
N GLU A 185 -4.01 5.73 -8.55
CA GLU A 185 -5.40 5.99 -8.94
C GLU A 185 -5.77 5.24 -10.21
N TRP A 186 -4.93 5.38 -11.23
CA TRP A 186 -5.12 4.69 -12.50
C TRP A 186 -5.15 3.17 -12.31
N LEU A 187 -4.20 2.58 -11.58
CA LEU A 187 -4.19 1.14 -11.30
C LEU A 187 -5.41 0.68 -10.49
N ALA A 188 -5.98 1.54 -9.64
CA ALA A 188 -7.15 1.21 -8.86
C ALA A 188 -8.47 1.28 -9.66
N THR A 189 -8.51 2.01 -10.79
CA THR A 189 -9.78 2.38 -11.45
C THR A 189 -9.86 2.10 -12.95
N ALA A 190 -8.73 2.00 -13.65
CA ALA A 190 -8.71 1.78 -15.11
C ALA A 190 -9.24 0.40 -15.50
N ASP A 191 -9.65 0.23 -16.76
CA ASP A 191 -9.96 -1.08 -17.28
C ASP A 191 -8.69 -1.96 -17.24
N PRO A 192 -8.74 -3.21 -16.74
CA PRO A 192 -7.59 -4.11 -16.76
C PRO A 192 -6.96 -4.27 -18.15
N ALA A 193 -7.73 -4.14 -19.23
CA ALA A 193 -7.23 -4.21 -20.60
C ALA A 193 -6.28 -3.03 -20.95
N ASP A 194 -6.35 -1.92 -20.22
CA ASP A 194 -5.49 -0.74 -20.42
C ASP A 194 -4.19 -0.81 -19.58
N ILE A 195 -3.99 -1.91 -18.82
CA ILE A 195 -2.85 -2.09 -17.92
C ILE A 195 -1.97 -3.23 -18.44
N ASP A 196 -0.74 -2.92 -18.83
CA ASP A 196 0.24 -3.92 -19.27
C ASP A 196 1.58 -3.76 -18.51
N PRO A 197 1.97 -4.74 -17.66
CA PRO A 197 1.28 -6.00 -17.38
C PRO A 197 0.00 -5.81 -16.56
N VAL A 198 -1.01 -6.62 -16.83
CA VAL A 198 -2.32 -6.58 -16.15
C VAL A 198 -2.23 -6.82 -14.64
N THR A 199 -1.21 -7.52 -14.18
CA THR A 199 -0.87 -7.76 -12.76
C THR A 199 0.64 -7.97 -12.61
N GLY A 200 1.18 -7.81 -11.40
CA GLY A 200 2.61 -8.04 -11.14
C GLY A 200 3.54 -6.94 -11.65
N GLY A 201 3.02 -5.79 -12.02
CA GLY A 201 3.82 -4.65 -12.47
C GLY A 201 4.45 -3.87 -11.31
N TYR A 202 5.68 -3.37 -11.54
CA TYR A 202 6.30 -2.30 -10.78
C TYR A 202 6.27 -1.02 -11.62
N TRP A 203 5.69 0.04 -11.10
CA TRP A 203 5.30 1.22 -11.87
C TRP A 203 5.97 2.49 -11.36
N TYR A 204 6.35 3.35 -12.29
CA TYR A 204 6.77 4.72 -12.04
C TYR A 204 6.12 5.64 -13.09
N HIS A 205 5.29 6.60 -12.66
CA HIS A 205 4.56 7.52 -13.54
C HIS A 205 3.85 6.80 -14.71
N ARG A 206 3.04 5.77 -14.38
CA ARG A 206 2.30 4.90 -15.33
C ARG A 206 3.18 4.13 -16.33
N GLN A 207 4.47 4.05 -16.10
CA GLN A 207 5.40 3.26 -16.89
C GLN A 207 5.83 2.03 -16.10
N ALA A 208 5.61 0.86 -16.67
CA ALA A 208 6.13 -0.38 -16.10
C ALA A 208 7.67 -0.39 -16.15
N ARG A 209 8.28 -0.76 -15.03
CA ARG A 209 9.74 -0.83 -14.86
C ARG A 209 10.14 -2.14 -14.21
N ALA A 210 11.37 -2.58 -14.47
CA ALA A 210 11.91 -3.73 -13.75
C ALA A 210 12.18 -3.36 -12.28
N PRO A 211 11.66 -4.10 -11.29
CA PRO A 211 12.02 -3.92 -9.89
C PRO A 211 13.40 -4.51 -9.58
N HIS A 212 13.76 -4.54 -8.28
CA HIS A 212 14.92 -5.30 -7.80
C HIS A 212 14.78 -6.78 -8.18
N PRO A 213 15.84 -7.46 -8.70
CA PRO A 213 15.75 -8.87 -9.15
C PRO A 213 15.17 -9.83 -8.10
N ALA A 214 15.53 -9.67 -6.82
CA ALA A 214 14.99 -10.50 -5.75
C ALA A 214 13.47 -10.36 -5.61
N ALA A 215 12.88 -9.18 -5.87
CA ALA A 215 11.42 -9.02 -5.82
C ALA A 215 10.72 -9.85 -6.91
N GLN A 216 11.40 -10.18 -8.01
CA GLN A 216 10.90 -11.03 -9.08
C GLN A 216 11.18 -12.52 -8.85
N ASP A 217 12.05 -12.88 -7.90
CA ASP A 217 12.36 -14.27 -7.58
C ASP A 217 11.21 -14.92 -6.78
N PRO A 218 10.55 -15.96 -7.34
CA PRO A 218 9.47 -16.67 -6.65
C PRO A 218 9.90 -17.25 -5.29
N ALA A 219 11.14 -17.71 -5.16
CA ALA A 219 11.63 -18.28 -3.90
C ALA A 219 11.74 -17.19 -2.82
N PHE A 220 12.25 -16.01 -3.17
CA PHE A 220 12.31 -14.88 -2.24
C PHE A 220 10.92 -14.36 -1.86
N GLN A 221 10.01 -14.26 -2.83
CA GLN A 221 8.61 -13.88 -2.59
C GLN A 221 7.93 -14.83 -1.59
N ASP A 222 8.06 -16.14 -1.81
CA ASP A 222 7.48 -17.16 -0.94
C ASP A 222 8.11 -17.14 0.47
N ALA A 223 9.41 -16.90 0.57
CA ALA A 223 10.12 -16.76 1.85
C ALA A 223 9.64 -15.51 2.64
N VAL A 224 9.42 -14.37 1.96
CA VAL A 224 8.84 -13.16 2.58
C VAL A 224 7.47 -13.45 3.15
N VAL A 225 6.58 -14.09 2.37
CA VAL A 225 5.22 -14.43 2.83
C VAL A 225 5.25 -15.44 3.98
N ALA A 226 6.08 -16.48 3.89
CA ALA A 226 6.24 -17.45 4.99
C ALA A 226 6.67 -16.78 6.30
N ARG A 227 7.59 -15.81 6.22
CA ARG A 227 8.04 -15.05 7.40
C ARG A 227 6.93 -14.17 7.99
N LEU A 228 6.11 -13.57 7.14
CA LEU A 228 4.96 -12.76 7.55
C LEU A 228 3.86 -13.64 8.17
N ALA A 229 3.56 -14.79 7.57
CA ALA A 229 2.62 -15.78 8.11
C ALA A 229 3.06 -16.26 9.49
N GLN A 230 4.34 -16.64 9.64
CA GLN A 230 4.89 -17.04 10.94
C GLN A 230 4.77 -15.95 12.00
N ARG A 231 4.98 -14.69 11.64
CA ARG A 231 4.89 -13.55 12.55
C ARG A 231 3.47 -13.23 12.98
N THR A 232 2.53 -13.23 12.02
CA THR A 232 1.17 -12.72 12.24
C THR A 232 0.17 -13.82 12.58
N GLY A 233 0.49 -15.09 12.33
CA GLY A 233 -0.42 -16.22 12.43
C GLY A 233 -1.54 -16.20 11.38
N LEU A 234 -1.35 -15.46 10.27
CA LEU A 234 -2.33 -15.32 9.20
C LEU A 234 -1.76 -15.88 7.89
N ASP A 235 -2.63 -16.44 7.06
CA ASP A 235 -2.33 -16.84 5.69
C ASP A 235 -2.98 -15.89 4.69
N LEU A 236 -2.33 -15.68 3.53
CA LEU A 236 -2.95 -14.93 2.44
C LEU A 236 -4.00 -15.80 1.72
N PRO A 237 -5.09 -15.20 1.21
CA PRO A 237 -5.99 -15.90 0.32
C PRO A 237 -5.25 -16.34 -0.96
N GLU A 238 -5.56 -17.57 -1.43
CA GLU A 238 -5.05 -18.14 -2.70
C GLU A 238 -5.95 -17.79 -3.88
#